data_483b23446a90d82be99fe8fbe3c0a232
#
_entry.id   483b23446a90d82be99fe8fbe3c0a232
#
_cell.length_a   1.000
_cell.length_b   1.000
_cell.length_c   1.000
_cell.angle_alpha   90.00
_cell.angle_beta   90.00
_cell.angle_gamma   90.00
#
_symmetry.space_group_name_H-M   'P 1'
#
loop_
_entity.id
_entity.type
_entity.pdbx_description
1 polymer ?
#
loop_
_entity_poly.entity_id
_entity_poly.type
_entity_poly.pdbx_seq_one_letter_code
_entity_poly.pdbx_strand_id
1 'polypeptide(L)' 'MKLWYDKRLKDPTYYGQQGFRNGKKVTSKNIKNFGKHSELLKITDDPEAYVREEIRKWNEEYRVGKVSYD' A
#
# COMPACT_ATOMS: atom_id res chain seq x y z
N MET A 1 4.60 4.67 0.82
CA MET A 1 3.30 3.99 0.88
C MET A 1 3.40 2.78 1.78
N LYS A 2 2.41 2.57 2.60
CA LYS A 2 2.35 1.45 3.54
C LYS A 2 1.18 0.55 3.22
N LEU A 3 1.32 -0.73 3.52
CA LEU A 3 0.21 -1.66 3.46
C LEU A 3 -0.72 -1.43 4.64
N TRP A 4 -2.01 -1.32 4.35
CA TRP A 4 -3.03 -1.24 5.39
C TRP A 4 -4.21 -2.15 5.03
N TYR A 5 -4.71 -2.87 6.00
CA TYR A 5 -5.93 -3.65 5.87
C TYR A 5 -6.52 -3.90 7.25
N ASP A 6 -7.83 -4.15 7.29
CA ASP A 6 -8.54 -4.40 8.55
C ASP A 6 -8.45 -5.89 8.89
N LYS A 7 -7.68 -6.20 9.92
CA LYS A 7 -7.48 -7.58 10.38
C LYS A 7 -8.73 -8.21 10.98
N ARG A 8 -9.73 -7.40 11.30
CA ARG A 8 -10.99 -7.88 11.88
C ARG A 8 -11.90 -8.52 10.85
N LEU A 9 -11.71 -8.18 9.59
CA LEU A 9 -12.53 -8.72 8.52
C LEU A 9 -12.00 -10.07 8.06
N LYS A 10 -12.92 -10.96 7.69
CA LYS A 10 -12.53 -12.26 7.12
C LYS A 10 -11.98 -12.11 5.72
N ASP A 11 -12.47 -11.10 5.01
CA ASP A 11 -12.06 -10.81 3.63
C ASP A 11 -11.68 -9.33 3.53
N PRO A 12 -10.51 -8.96 4.08
CA PRO A 12 -10.12 -7.56 4.11
C PRO A 12 -9.73 -7.04 2.74
N THR A 13 -9.97 -5.75 2.52
CA THR A 13 -9.51 -5.05 1.34
C THR A 13 -8.14 -4.46 1.65
N TYR A 14 -7.19 -4.68 0.76
CA TYR A 14 -5.84 -4.16 0.92
C TYR A 14 -5.73 -2.78 0.29
N TYR A 15 -5.09 -1.87 1.02
CA TYR A 15 -4.90 -0.48 0.58
C TYR A 15 -3.44 -0.09 0.71
N GLY A 16 -3.01 0.80 -0.16
CA GLY A 16 -1.76 1.50 0.01
C GLY A 16 -2.04 2.85 0.65
N GLN A 17 -1.49 3.08 1.84
CA GLN A 17 -1.65 4.34 2.54
C GLN A 17 -0.38 5.17 2.46
N GLN A 18 -0.56 6.48 2.30
CA GLN A 18 0.54 7.43 2.30
C GLN A 18 0.32 8.43 3.43
N GLY A 19 1.37 8.62 4.23
CA GLY A 19 1.36 9.64 5.26
C GLY A 19 1.68 11.01 4.70
N PHE A 20 0.94 11.99 5.13
CA PHE A 20 1.18 13.39 4.75
C PHE A 20 1.38 14.21 6.03
N ARG A 21 2.42 15.01 6.03
CA ARG A 21 2.70 15.90 7.15
C ARG A 21 2.32 17.31 6.74
N ASN A 22 1.38 17.87 7.50
CA ASN A 22 0.95 19.26 7.30
C ASN A 22 1.12 20.00 8.61
N GLY A 23 2.23 20.70 8.76
CA GLY A 23 2.56 21.36 10.00
C GLY A 23 2.77 20.37 11.14
N LYS A 24 2.00 20.52 12.21
CA LYS A 24 2.06 19.62 13.37
C LYS A 24 1.17 18.38 13.25
N LYS A 25 0.35 18.33 12.20
CA LYS A 25 -0.58 17.22 12.01
C LYS A 25 -0.01 16.22 11.01
N VAL A 26 -0.18 14.93 11.33
CA VAL A 26 0.15 13.85 10.41
C VAL A 26 -1.14 13.15 10.04
N THR A 27 -1.44 13.09 8.75
CA THR A 27 -2.63 12.42 8.24
C THR A 27 -2.23 11.31 7.28
N SER A 28 -3.08 10.31 7.18
CA SER A 28 -2.87 9.20 6.24
C SER A 28 -4.06 9.11 5.31
N LYS A 29 -3.80 8.84 4.05
CA LYS A 29 -4.85 8.63 3.06
C LYS A 29 -4.61 7.36 2.28
N ASN A 30 -5.70 6.68 1.93
CA ASN A 30 -5.62 5.53 1.03
C ASN A 30 -5.44 6.06 -0.39
N ILE A 31 -4.27 5.83 -0.96
CA ILE A 31 -3.96 6.32 -2.30
C ILE A 31 -4.11 5.25 -3.36
N LYS A 32 -4.17 3.97 -2.95
CA LYS A 32 -4.32 2.87 -3.89
C LYS A 32 -5.14 1.75 -3.25
N ASN A 33 -6.04 1.18 -4.03
CA ASN A 33 -6.85 0.03 -3.63
C ASN A 33 -6.36 -1.19 -4.41
N PHE A 34 -5.84 -2.19 -3.70
CA PHE A 34 -5.32 -3.41 -4.33
C PHE A 34 -6.39 -4.48 -4.54
N GLY A 35 -7.53 -4.34 -3.88
CA GLY A 35 -8.60 -5.30 -3.98
C GLY A 35 -8.76 -6.13 -2.71
N LYS A 36 -9.79 -6.99 -2.72
CA LYS A 36 -10.09 -7.83 -1.57
C LYS A 36 -9.18 -9.06 -1.52
N HIS A 37 -9.02 -9.59 -0.32
CA HIS A 37 -8.23 -10.79 -0.09
C HIS A 37 -8.66 -11.95 -1.00
N SER A 38 -9.98 -12.20 -1.08
CA SER A 38 -10.51 -13.28 -1.92
C SER A 38 -10.24 -13.06 -3.40
N GLU A 39 -10.28 -11.82 -3.85
CA GLU A 39 -9.98 -11.50 -5.24
C GLU A 39 -8.51 -11.72 -5.56
N LEU A 40 -7.64 -11.35 -4.64
CA LEU A 40 -6.20 -11.54 -4.82
C LEU A 40 -5.81 -13.01 -4.77
N LEU A 41 -6.56 -13.82 -4.03
CA LEU A 41 -6.31 -15.27 -3.99
C LEU A 41 -6.47 -15.94 -5.36
N LYS A 42 -7.18 -15.31 -6.28
CA LYS A 42 -7.34 -15.83 -7.64
C LYS A 42 -6.07 -15.66 -8.48
N ILE A 43 -5.22 -14.72 -8.10
CA ILE A 43 -4.02 -14.41 -8.86
C ILE A 43 -2.75 -14.72 -8.08
N THR A 44 -2.84 -14.94 -6.77
CA THR A 44 -1.69 -15.29 -5.95
C THR A 44 -2.13 -16.14 -4.77
N ASP A 45 -1.25 -17.02 -4.30
CA ASP A 45 -1.50 -17.84 -3.13
C ASP A 45 -1.34 -17.07 -1.83
N ASP A 46 -0.62 -15.95 -1.88
CA ASP A 46 -0.35 -15.13 -0.71
C ASP A 46 -0.64 -13.66 -1.03
N PRO A 47 -1.90 -13.21 -0.84
CA PRO A 47 -2.28 -11.84 -1.13
C PRO A 47 -1.47 -10.79 -0.38
N GLU A 48 -1.14 -11.07 0.89
CA GLU A 48 -0.36 -10.11 1.68
C GLU A 48 1.03 -9.91 1.08
N ALA A 49 1.70 -10.98 0.75
CA ALA A 49 3.01 -10.89 0.11
C ALA A 49 2.94 -10.20 -1.24
N TYR A 50 1.90 -10.50 -2.01
CA TYR A 50 1.68 -9.88 -3.31
C TYR A 50 1.56 -8.36 -3.18
N VAL A 51 0.72 -7.91 -2.26
CA VAL A 51 0.49 -6.48 -2.05
C VAL A 51 1.75 -5.80 -1.53
N ARG A 52 2.47 -6.43 -0.63
CA ARG A 52 3.74 -5.90 -0.11
C ARG A 52 4.76 -5.72 -1.23
N GLU A 53 4.82 -6.68 -2.14
CA GLU A 53 5.72 -6.60 -3.29
C GLU A 53 5.36 -5.43 -4.19
N GLU A 54 4.07 -5.23 -4.45
CA GLU A 54 3.60 -4.10 -5.26
C GLU A 54 3.93 -2.77 -4.59
N ILE A 55 3.74 -2.69 -3.28
CA ILE A 55 4.07 -1.49 -2.52
C ILE A 55 5.57 -1.22 -2.57
N ARG A 56 6.37 -2.26 -2.46
CA ARG A 56 7.81 -2.14 -2.52
C ARG A 56 8.26 -1.57 -3.87
N LYS A 57 7.71 -2.09 -4.96
CA LYS A 57 8.02 -1.60 -6.31
C LYS A 57 7.63 -0.14 -6.46
N TRP A 58 6.45 0.21 -5.96
CA TRP A 58 5.98 1.59 -6.01
C TRP A 58 6.91 2.53 -5.25
N ASN A 59 7.33 2.10 -4.06
CA ASN A 59 8.24 2.90 -3.23
C ASN A 59 9.61 3.08 -3.89
N GLU A 60 10.11 2.05 -4.55
CA GLU A 60 11.38 2.13 -5.26
C GLU A 60 11.32 3.12 -6.43
N GLU A 61 10.23 3.06 -7.21
CA GLU A 61 10.05 4.01 -8.30
C GLU A 61 9.94 5.44 -7.79
N TYR A 62 9.19 5.62 -6.72
CA TYR A 62 9.03 6.93 -6.11
C TYR A 62 10.34 7.45 -5.55
N ARG A 63 11.13 6.57 -4.95
CA ARG A 63 12.43 6.93 -4.40
C ARG A 63 13.38 7.39 -5.50
N VAL A 64 13.39 6.70 -6.63
CA VAL A 64 14.23 7.07 -7.77
C VAL A 64 13.87 8.47 -8.26
N GLY A 65 12.58 8.76 -8.36
CA GLY A 65 12.12 10.08 -8.72
C GLY A 65 12.57 11.15 -7.74
N LYS A 66 12.59 10.82 -6.46
CA LYS A 66 13.02 11.73 -5.43
C LYS A 66 14.51 12.03 -5.48
N VAL A 67 15.31 11.01 -5.75
CA VAL A 67 16.75 11.13 -5.82
C VAL A 67 17.18 12.07 -6.94
N SER A 68 16.38 12.15 -7.97
CA SER A 68 16.71 13.01 -9.12
C SER A 68 16.70 14.50 -8.77
N TYR A 69 16.18 14.88 -7.63
CA TYR A 69 16.20 16.28 -7.20
C TYR A 69 17.54 16.74 -6.68
N ASP A 70 18.34 15.82 -6.27
CA ASP A 70 19.66 16.16 -5.72
C ASP A 70 20.68 16.33 -6.82
#